data_5207a5568b89513275da62d8f9b9740e
#
_entry.id   5207a5568b89513275da62d8f9b9740e
#
_cell.length_a   1.000
_cell.length_b   1.000
_cell.length_c   1.000
_cell.angle_alpha   90.00
_cell.angle_beta   90.00
_cell.angle_gamma   90.00
#
_symmetry.space_group_name_H-M   'P 1'
#
loop_
_entity.id
_entity.type
_entity.pdbx_description
1 polymer ?
#
loop_
_entity_poly.entity_id
_entity_poly.type
_entity_poly.pdbx_seq_one_letter_code
_entity_poly.pdbx_strand_id
1 'polypeptide(L)'
;SYKICKILNLDYISATRGGLLHDFFLNKYNINNTHKLLTNHPIIASKNAKKHFELSEKEINIIEAHMFPISIKVLPKYKESIIVSLMDKVAWLYEKVSGYSKEINYNLGKTLIYVFLCIGT
;
A
#
# COMPACT_ATOMS: atom_id res chain seq x y z
N SER A 1 1.43 -8.99 2.13
CA SER A 1 2.64 -8.91 1.27
C SER A 1 3.86 -9.59 1.88
N TYR A 2 4.17 -9.34 3.15
CA TYR A 2 5.33 -9.95 3.85
C TYR A 2 5.40 -11.48 3.71
N LYS A 3 4.34 -12.20 4.10
CA LYS A 3 4.32 -13.67 4.00
C LYS A 3 4.53 -14.16 2.58
N ILE A 4 3.84 -13.56 1.62
CA ILE A 4 3.92 -13.96 0.22
C ILE A 4 5.34 -13.74 -0.30
N CYS A 5 5.93 -12.57 -0.04
CA CYS A 5 7.29 -12.27 -0.44
C CYS A 5 8.30 -13.22 0.22
N LYS A 6 8.10 -13.56 1.49
CA LYS A 6 8.97 -14.50 2.21
C LYS A 6 8.87 -15.92 1.63
N ILE A 7 7.67 -16.40 1.33
CA ILE A 7 7.46 -17.72 0.71
C ILE A 7 8.11 -17.78 -0.69
N LEU A 8 8.00 -16.69 -1.45
CA LEU A 8 8.57 -16.59 -2.80
C LEU A 8 10.06 -16.24 -2.81
N ASN A 9 10.69 -16.14 -1.63
CA ASN A 9 12.10 -15.75 -1.48
C ASN A 9 12.43 -14.40 -2.13
N LEU A 10 11.51 -13.43 -1.98
CA LEU A 10 11.66 -12.07 -2.44
C LEU A 10 12.07 -11.14 -1.29
N ASP A 11 12.37 -9.89 -1.62
CA ASP A 11 12.74 -8.87 -0.63
C ASP A 11 11.53 -8.44 0.21
N TYR A 12 11.22 -9.25 1.23
CA TYR A 12 10.07 -9.02 2.11
C TYR A 12 10.24 -7.79 3.01
N ILE A 13 11.47 -7.36 3.27
CA ILE A 13 11.76 -6.15 4.08
C ILE A 13 11.33 -4.91 3.29
N SER A 14 11.80 -4.76 2.05
CA SER A 14 11.39 -3.66 1.17
C SER A 14 9.89 -3.69 0.88
N ALA A 15 9.30 -4.86 0.68
CA ALA A 15 7.86 -5.03 0.49
C ALA A 15 7.07 -4.55 1.72
N THR A 16 7.54 -4.84 2.91
CA THR A 16 6.90 -4.41 4.16
C THR A 16 7.03 -2.92 4.38
N ARG A 17 8.22 -2.36 4.21
CA ARG A 17 8.46 -0.92 4.36
C ARG A 17 7.66 -0.12 3.33
N GLY A 18 7.72 -0.51 2.07
CA GLY A 18 6.93 0.13 1.01
C GLY A 18 5.42 0.00 1.25
N GLY A 19 4.97 -1.18 1.69
CA GLY A 19 3.57 -1.41 2.03
C GLY A 19 3.07 -0.60 3.23
N LEU A 20 3.92 -0.30 4.20
CA LEU A 20 3.57 0.58 5.32
C LEU A 20 3.51 2.05 4.92
N LEU A 21 4.34 2.46 3.98
CA LEU A 21 4.50 3.85 3.57
C LEU A 21 3.67 4.23 2.32
N HIS A 22 2.96 3.27 1.70
CA HIS A 22 2.25 3.52 0.45
C HIS A 22 1.17 4.60 0.55
N ASP A 23 0.56 4.77 1.72
CA ASP A 23 -0.44 5.80 2.02
C ASP A 23 0.12 6.93 2.91
N PHE A 24 1.43 7.13 2.93
CA PHE A 24 2.07 8.15 3.74
C PHE A 24 1.87 9.55 3.14
N PHE A 25 0.61 10.00 3.14
CA PHE A 25 0.26 11.36 2.73
C PHE A 25 -0.62 12.02 3.78
N LEU A 26 -0.47 13.34 3.93
CA LEU A 26 -1.26 14.12 4.88
C LEU A 26 -2.61 14.49 4.24
N ASN A 27 -3.69 14.27 4.96
CA ASN A 27 -5.09 14.51 4.56
C ASN A 27 -5.45 16.01 4.34
N LYS A 28 -4.52 16.83 3.91
CA LYS A 28 -4.77 18.26 3.68
C LYS A 28 -5.29 18.59 2.28
N TYR A 29 -5.57 17.59 1.47
CA TYR A 29 -6.03 17.80 0.11
C TYR A 29 -7.56 17.83 0.06
N ASN A 30 -8.09 18.92 -0.46
CA ASN A 30 -9.50 19.10 -0.73
C ASN A 30 -10.04 17.97 -1.61
N ILE A 31 -11.00 17.21 -1.08
CA ILE A 31 -11.53 15.95 -1.66
C ILE A 31 -12.36 16.19 -2.94
N ASN A 32 -12.38 17.40 -3.46
CA ASN A 32 -13.24 17.80 -4.57
C ASN A 32 -12.88 17.17 -5.93
N ASN A 33 -11.79 16.37 -6.01
CA ASN A 33 -11.43 15.67 -7.23
C ASN A 33 -10.84 14.28 -6.91
N THR A 34 -11.72 13.33 -6.62
CA THR A 34 -11.40 11.98 -6.20
C THR A 34 -10.48 11.24 -7.19
N HIS A 35 -10.71 11.42 -8.49
CA HIS A 35 -9.90 10.77 -9.52
C HIS A 35 -8.46 11.29 -9.54
N LYS A 36 -8.29 12.59 -9.39
CA LYS A 36 -6.96 13.21 -9.33
C LYS A 36 -6.20 12.84 -8.06
N LEU A 37 -6.92 12.70 -6.96
CA LEU A 37 -6.37 12.21 -5.69
C LEU A 37 -5.91 10.76 -5.83
N LEU A 38 -6.74 9.87 -6.37
CA LEU A 38 -6.42 8.44 -6.57
C LEU A 38 -5.20 8.22 -7.45
N THR A 39 -4.98 9.08 -8.44
CA THR A 39 -3.84 8.95 -9.35
C THR A 39 -2.56 9.61 -8.85
N ASN A 40 -2.65 10.60 -7.98
CA ASN A 40 -1.51 11.40 -7.52
C ASN A 40 -1.03 11.08 -6.11
N HIS A 41 -1.89 10.47 -5.25
CA HIS A 41 -1.49 10.18 -3.86
C HIS A 41 -0.26 9.28 -3.74
N PRO A 42 0.00 8.29 -4.63
CA PRO A 42 1.22 7.49 -4.53
C PRO A 42 2.49 8.31 -4.65
N ILE A 43 2.49 9.30 -5.55
CA ILE A 43 3.65 10.19 -5.76
C ILE A 43 3.82 11.12 -4.55
N ILE A 44 2.72 11.61 -3.99
CA ILE A 44 2.74 12.43 -2.77
C ILE A 44 3.25 11.62 -1.59
N ALA A 45 2.77 10.38 -1.42
CA ALA A 45 3.22 9.47 -0.37
C ALA A 45 4.73 9.20 -0.48
N SER A 46 5.22 8.92 -1.68
CA SER A 46 6.65 8.73 -1.95
C SER A 46 7.47 9.97 -1.59
N LYS A 47 7.04 11.15 -2.00
CA LYS A 47 7.72 12.41 -1.66
C LYS A 47 7.76 12.67 -0.16
N ASN A 48 6.65 12.43 0.54
CA ASN A 48 6.58 12.60 1.99
C ASN A 48 7.45 11.57 2.73
N ALA A 49 7.44 10.33 2.30
CA ALA A 49 8.26 9.28 2.87
C ALA A 49 9.75 9.55 2.71
N LYS A 50 10.18 10.05 1.54
CA LYS A 50 11.58 10.46 1.28
C LYS A 50 12.08 11.56 2.19
N LYS A 51 11.21 12.43 2.71
CA LYS A 51 11.60 13.50 3.65
C LYS A 51 11.98 12.96 5.03
N HIS A 52 11.45 11.81 5.42
CA HIS A 52 11.59 11.25 6.77
C HIS A 52 12.39 9.96 6.82
N PHE A 53 12.53 9.26 5.70
CA PHE A 53 13.17 7.96 5.62
C PHE A 53 14.12 7.87 4.43
N GLU A 54 15.22 7.17 4.60
CA GLU A 54 16.02 6.71 3.47
C GLU A 54 15.31 5.53 2.81
N LEU A 55 14.99 5.68 1.54
CA LEU A 55 14.26 4.69 0.74
C LEU A 55 15.13 4.20 -0.42
N SER A 56 15.15 2.89 -0.64
CA SER A 56 15.73 2.31 -1.86
C SER A 56 14.84 2.58 -3.07
N GLU A 57 15.40 2.46 -4.27
CA GLU A 57 14.63 2.58 -5.51
C GLU A 57 13.48 1.56 -5.57
N LYS A 58 13.68 0.37 -5.04
CA LYS A 58 12.65 -0.66 -4.93
C LYS A 58 11.50 -0.21 -4.02
N GLU A 59 11.79 0.32 -2.85
CA GLU A 59 10.78 0.84 -1.92
C GLU A 59 10.02 2.01 -2.51
N ILE A 60 10.69 2.92 -3.21
CA ILE A 60 10.06 4.02 -3.93
C ILE A 60 9.09 3.49 -5.00
N ASN A 61 9.53 2.53 -5.81
CA ASN A 61 8.67 1.93 -6.83
C ASN A 61 7.46 1.20 -6.21
N ILE A 62 7.63 0.51 -5.09
CA ILE A 62 6.53 -0.12 -4.35
C ILE A 62 5.47 0.92 -3.97
N ILE A 63 5.89 2.06 -3.43
CA ILE A 63 4.99 3.14 -3.02
C ILE A 63 4.31 3.76 -4.24
N GLU A 64 5.06 4.13 -5.26
CA GLU A 64 4.54 4.86 -6.42
C GLU A 64 3.67 4.01 -7.34
N ALA A 65 3.93 2.72 -7.43
CA ALA A 65 3.21 1.79 -8.31
C ALA A 65 2.04 1.06 -7.63
N HIS A 66 1.73 1.33 -6.36
CA HIS A 66 0.72 0.55 -5.65
C HIS A 66 -0.71 0.68 -6.24
N MET A 67 -0.99 1.75 -6.97
CA MET A 67 -2.29 1.93 -7.65
C MET A 67 -2.41 1.18 -8.98
N PHE A 68 -1.36 0.52 -9.44
CA PHE A 68 -1.46 -0.34 -10.62
C PHE A 68 -2.44 -1.52 -10.37
N PRO A 69 -3.29 -1.93 -11.33
CA PRO A 69 -3.45 -1.42 -12.69
C PRO A 69 -4.43 -0.24 -12.83
N ILE A 70 -5.03 0.26 -11.76
CA ILE A 70 -6.00 1.38 -11.79
C ILE A 70 -5.33 2.65 -12.34
N SER A 71 -4.09 2.89 -11.92
CA SER A 71 -3.25 3.94 -12.47
C SER A 71 -2.01 3.33 -13.11
N ILE A 72 -1.73 3.72 -14.35
CA ILE A 72 -0.55 3.30 -15.13
C ILE A 72 0.55 4.36 -15.16
N LYS A 73 0.42 5.41 -14.35
CA LYS A 73 1.43 6.50 -14.29
C LYS A 73 2.80 5.99 -13.88
N VAL A 74 2.83 5.08 -12.93
CA VAL A 74 4.04 4.38 -12.52
C VAL A 74 3.78 2.88 -12.59
N LEU A 75 4.59 2.18 -13.37
CA LEU A 75 4.48 0.73 -13.53
C LEU A 75 5.31 0.02 -12.45
N PRO A 76 4.83 -1.14 -11.96
CA PRO A 76 5.61 -1.95 -11.04
C PRO A 76 6.82 -2.55 -11.76
N LYS A 77 8.01 -2.21 -11.31
CA LYS A 77 9.28 -2.71 -11.86
C LYS A 77 9.80 -3.95 -11.15
N TYR A 78 9.28 -4.22 -9.96
CA TYR A 78 9.72 -5.32 -9.10
C TYR A 78 8.55 -6.25 -8.79
N LYS A 79 8.84 -7.52 -8.54
CA LYS A 79 7.83 -8.51 -8.13
C LYS A 79 7.16 -8.10 -6.83
N GLU A 80 7.93 -7.53 -5.91
CA GLU A 80 7.45 -6.96 -4.65
C GLU A 80 6.43 -5.84 -4.88
N SER A 81 6.66 -4.98 -5.85
CA SER A 81 5.70 -3.91 -6.22
C SER A 81 4.36 -4.47 -6.70
N ILE A 82 4.40 -5.53 -7.50
CA ILE A 82 3.18 -6.22 -7.96
C ILE A 82 2.43 -6.84 -6.78
N ILE A 83 3.14 -7.52 -5.88
CA ILE A 83 2.54 -8.19 -4.72
C ILE A 83 1.90 -7.17 -3.78
N VAL A 84 2.59 -6.08 -3.46
CA VAL A 84 2.04 -5.02 -2.59
C VAL A 84 0.80 -4.39 -3.24
N SER A 85 0.84 -4.08 -4.53
CA SER A 85 -0.30 -3.53 -5.26
C SER A 85 -1.51 -4.47 -5.26
N LEU A 86 -1.30 -5.76 -5.48
CA LEU A 86 -2.38 -6.75 -5.46
C LEU A 86 -2.98 -6.90 -4.06
N MET A 87 -2.13 -6.98 -3.03
CA MET A 87 -2.59 -7.16 -1.65
C MET A 87 -3.35 -5.94 -1.14
N ASP A 88 -2.96 -4.74 -1.54
CA ASP A 88 -3.70 -3.52 -1.25
C ASP A 88 -5.13 -3.58 -1.81
N LYS A 89 -5.28 -4.02 -3.06
CA LYS A 89 -6.59 -4.16 -3.70
C LYS A 89 -7.44 -5.28 -3.13
N VAL A 90 -6.82 -6.39 -2.76
CA VAL A 90 -7.51 -7.48 -2.04
C VAL A 90 -8.04 -6.99 -0.70
N ALA A 91 -7.25 -6.24 0.05
CA ALA A 91 -7.68 -5.65 1.32
C ALA A 91 -8.84 -4.68 1.12
N TRP A 92 -8.74 -3.78 0.12
CA TRP A 92 -9.79 -2.85 -0.23
C TRP A 92 -11.09 -3.56 -0.64
N LEU A 93 -11.01 -4.59 -1.49
CA LEU A 93 -12.17 -5.37 -1.92
C LEU A 93 -12.81 -6.11 -0.73
N TYR A 94 -11.99 -6.66 0.15
CA TYR A 94 -12.45 -7.35 1.35
C TYR A 94 -13.21 -6.39 2.29
N GLU A 95 -12.71 -5.19 2.50
CA GLU A 95 -13.39 -4.15 3.27
C GLU A 95 -14.75 -3.76 2.65
N LYS A 96 -14.82 -3.66 1.31
CA LYS A 96 -16.06 -3.35 0.60
C LYS A 96 -17.11 -4.46 0.71
N VAL A 97 -16.68 -5.72 0.58
CA VAL A 97 -17.59 -6.89 0.64
C VAL A 97 -18.06 -7.17 2.07
N SER A 98 -17.20 -6.95 3.07
CA SER A 98 -17.53 -7.15 4.49
C SER A 98 -18.26 -5.96 5.12
N GLY A 99 -18.58 -4.92 4.36
CA GLY A 99 -19.16 -3.66 4.82
C GLY A 99 -20.57 -3.70 5.43
N TYR A 100 -21.04 -4.85 5.90
CA TYR A 100 -22.36 -5.01 6.51
C TYR A 100 -22.44 -4.62 7.98
N SER A 101 -21.33 -4.40 8.68
CA SER A 101 -21.34 -3.77 10.01
C SER A 101 -20.05 -2.99 10.27
N LYS A 102 -20.18 -1.78 10.80
CA LYS A 102 -19.05 -0.92 11.18
C LYS A 102 -18.10 -1.59 12.18
N GLU A 103 -18.64 -2.49 13.00
CA GLU A 103 -17.90 -3.20 14.03
C GLU A 103 -17.06 -4.34 13.46
N ILE A 104 -17.57 -5.07 12.49
CA ILE A 104 -16.83 -6.11 11.75
C ILE A 104 -15.75 -5.45 10.90
N ASN A 105 -16.03 -4.32 10.26
CA ASN A 105 -15.04 -3.55 9.48
C ASN A 105 -13.89 -3.04 10.35
N TYR A 106 -14.19 -2.54 11.54
CA TYR A 106 -13.18 -2.08 12.48
C TYR A 106 -12.29 -3.24 12.95
N ASN A 107 -12.88 -4.37 13.32
CA ASN A 107 -12.15 -5.55 13.76
C ASN A 107 -11.35 -6.20 12.62
N LEU A 108 -11.88 -6.23 11.41
CA LEU A 108 -11.19 -6.74 10.23
C LEU A 108 -10.08 -5.82 9.75
N GLY A 109 -10.29 -4.51 9.70
CA GLY A 109 -9.25 -3.53 9.42
C GLY A 109 -8.13 -3.63 10.44
N LYS A 110 -8.47 -3.75 11.72
CA LYS A 110 -7.51 -3.94 12.80
C LYS A 110 -6.79 -5.28 12.70
N THR A 111 -7.48 -6.36 12.35
CA THR A 111 -6.88 -7.68 12.12
C THR A 111 -5.98 -7.68 10.90
N LEU A 112 -6.36 -7.04 9.79
CA LEU A 112 -5.52 -6.89 8.61
C LEU A 112 -4.28 -6.05 8.88
N ILE A 113 -4.41 -4.91 9.57
CA ILE A 113 -3.27 -4.11 10.02
C ILE A 113 -2.40 -4.92 10.97
N TYR A 114 -2.99 -5.67 11.89
CA TYR A 114 -2.27 -6.53 12.82
C TYR A 114 -1.56 -7.69 12.09
N VAL A 115 -2.19 -8.29 11.10
CA VAL A 115 -1.58 -9.30 10.21
C VAL A 115 -0.44 -8.69 9.40
N PHE A 116 -0.59 -7.46 8.88
CA PHE A 116 0.47 -6.74 8.18
C PHE A 116 1.64 -6.34 9.09
N LEU A 117 1.36 -5.99 10.36
CA LEU A 117 2.36 -5.53 11.32
C LEU A 117 3.00 -6.69 12.09
N CYS A 118 2.22 -7.68 12.54
CA CYS A 118 2.70 -8.74 13.42
C CYS A 118 3.23 -9.97 12.69
N ILE A 119 2.91 -10.15 11.43
CA ILE A 119 3.58 -11.15 10.59
C ILE A 119 4.95 -10.65 10.10
N GLY A 120 5.26 -9.40 10.40
CA GLY A 120 6.57 -8.79 10.19
C GLY A 120 7.57 -9.03 11.31
N THR A 121 7.16 -9.65 12.41
CA THR A 121 8.08 -9.98 13.50
C THR A 121 8.45 -11.46 13.51
#